data_ce6ea407925ce3d7e622b2bae4f12816
#
_entry.id   ce6ea407925ce3d7e622b2bae4f12816
#
_cell.length_a   1.000
_cell.length_b   1.000
_cell.length_c   1.000
_cell.angle_alpha   90.00
_cell.angle_beta   90.00
_cell.angle_gamma   90.00
#
_symmetry.space_group_name_H-M   'P 1'
#
loop_
_entity.id
_entity.type
_entity.pdbx_description
1 polymer ?
#
loop_
_entity_poly.entity_id
_entity_poly.type
_entity_poly.pdbx_seq_one_letter_code
_entity_poly.pdbx_strand_id
1 'polypeptide(L)'
;MDTIEPRMPAHTARSVPAGACDVHCHVFGPLDTFATGPATYAIPLAAPKVYRQMLDSVGLDRGVLVQPAPYGTDTRALVNALGELAGRARGIAVADASISDASLDTLHQAGVRGLRFIEMLDPSSGKRYAGSIGVDTLCQLAPRMRERGWHAHIWAKAQDCPRVFETVRHLDMPIVFDHMGQFDVAAGVEGAAFQQFLALLDSGQVWAKLSLCRVSRQAPAYAELQPFHQALVNKRPDRLLWGSDWPFVRMAEQSPDVGQLLDVFMNWVGDEAIIRQILVDNPAHLFGFDSKESA
;
A
#
# COMPACT_ATOMS: atom_id res chain seq x y z
N MET A 1 2.17 -23.11 -13.04
CA MET A 1 1.85 -22.24 -11.89
C MET A 1 0.35 -22.18 -11.79
N ASP A 2 -0.19 -22.37 -10.62
CA ASP A 2 -1.62 -22.19 -10.42
C ASP A 2 -1.95 -20.71 -10.49
N THR A 3 -3.03 -20.38 -11.21
CA THR A 3 -3.53 -19.02 -11.36
C THR A 3 -4.95 -18.93 -10.81
N ILE A 4 -5.37 -17.73 -10.42
CA ILE A 4 -6.70 -17.46 -9.88
C ILE A 4 -7.24 -16.16 -10.46
N GLU A 5 -8.52 -16.13 -10.82
CA GLU A 5 -9.19 -14.91 -11.23
C GLU A 5 -9.40 -13.99 -10.02
N PRO A 6 -9.07 -12.71 -10.12
CA PRO A 6 -9.33 -11.76 -9.05
C PRO A 6 -10.83 -11.46 -8.95
N ARG A 7 -11.33 -11.32 -7.72
CA ARG A 7 -12.69 -10.88 -7.50
C ARG A 7 -12.87 -9.45 -8.02
N MET A 8 -13.84 -9.26 -8.90
CA MET A 8 -14.29 -7.92 -9.30
C MET A 8 -15.31 -7.39 -8.30
N PRO A 9 -15.22 -6.12 -7.91
CA PRO A 9 -16.10 -5.57 -6.88
C PRO A 9 -17.49 -5.24 -7.41
N ALA A 10 -18.44 -5.15 -6.50
CA ALA A 10 -19.70 -4.45 -6.70
C ALA A 10 -19.48 -2.93 -6.70
N HIS A 11 -20.46 -2.18 -7.18
CA HIS A 11 -20.46 -0.71 -7.04
C HIS A 11 -20.54 -0.31 -5.56
N THR A 12 -19.93 0.84 -5.23
CA THR A 12 -20.07 1.44 -3.91
C THR A 12 -21.50 1.95 -3.69
N ALA A 13 -21.98 1.88 -2.45
CA ALA A 13 -23.27 2.47 -2.05
C ALA A 13 -23.20 4.00 -1.98
N ARG A 14 -22.01 4.56 -1.72
CA ARG A 14 -21.75 6.01 -1.67
C ARG A 14 -20.91 6.45 -2.87
N SER A 15 -21.11 7.69 -3.30
CA SER A 15 -20.24 8.29 -4.31
C SER A 15 -18.82 8.49 -3.77
N VAL A 16 -17.84 8.06 -4.55
CA VAL A 16 -16.43 8.24 -4.25
C VAL A 16 -15.98 9.63 -4.76
N PRO A 17 -15.21 10.40 -3.99
CA PRO A 17 -14.76 11.72 -4.41
C PRO A 17 -13.93 11.66 -5.70
N ALA A 18 -14.12 12.61 -6.61
CA ALA A 18 -13.29 12.73 -7.82
C ALA A 18 -11.81 12.89 -7.45
N GLY A 19 -10.94 12.15 -8.14
CA GLY A 19 -9.51 12.10 -7.85
C GLY A 19 -9.12 11.08 -6.79
N ALA A 20 -10.07 10.29 -6.25
CA ALA A 20 -9.78 9.27 -5.24
C ALA A 20 -8.79 8.22 -5.74
N CYS A 21 -7.97 7.74 -4.81
CA CYS A 21 -6.84 6.86 -5.07
C CYS A 21 -6.85 5.61 -4.17
N ASP A 22 -6.69 4.45 -4.79
CA ASP A 22 -6.28 3.22 -4.10
C ASP A 22 -4.76 3.22 -3.96
N VAL A 23 -4.23 3.40 -2.74
CA VAL A 23 -2.76 3.53 -2.57
C VAL A 23 -2.04 2.20 -2.33
N HIS A 24 -2.71 1.07 -2.45
CA HIS A 24 -2.08 -0.23 -2.33
C HIS A 24 -2.81 -1.31 -3.13
N CYS A 25 -2.25 -1.67 -4.25
CA CYS A 25 -2.67 -2.82 -5.03
C CYS A 25 -1.46 -3.54 -5.64
N HIS A 26 -1.70 -4.74 -6.15
CA HIS A 26 -0.71 -5.52 -6.85
C HIS A 26 -1.22 -5.91 -8.24
N VAL A 27 -0.39 -5.73 -9.27
CA VAL A 27 -0.67 -6.22 -10.62
C VAL A 27 0.30 -7.32 -11.01
N PHE A 28 -0.16 -8.25 -11.84
CA PHE A 28 0.61 -9.39 -12.31
C PHE A 28 0.48 -9.52 -13.83
N GLY A 29 1.60 -9.79 -14.48
CA GLY A 29 1.61 -10.12 -15.89
C GLY A 29 1.69 -8.95 -16.86
N PRO A 30 1.57 -9.25 -18.16
CA PRO A 30 1.34 -10.60 -18.73
C PRO A 30 2.39 -11.62 -18.29
N LEU A 31 1.97 -12.81 -17.82
CA LEU A 31 2.86 -13.81 -17.23
C LEU A 31 3.76 -14.52 -18.25
N ASP A 32 3.39 -14.53 -19.51
CA ASP A 32 4.19 -15.02 -20.64
C ASP A 32 5.37 -14.09 -20.96
N THR A 33 5.23 -12.80 -20.66
CA THR A 33 6.25 -11.77 -20.89
C THR A 33 7.04 -11.48 -19.62
N PHE A 34 6.36 -11.41 -18.48
CA PHE A 34 6.93 -11.10 -17.16
C PHE A 34 6.71 -12.27 -16.21
N ALA A 35 7.57 -13.29 -16.33
CA ALA A 35 7.51 -14.46 -15.49
C ALA A 35 7.81 -14.09 -14.02
N THR A 36 7.01 -14.64 -13.13
CA THR A 36 7.27 -14.55 -11.68
C THR A 36 8.29 -15.60 -11.24
N GLY A 37 9.04 -15.31 -10.20
CA GLY A 37 9.79 -16.31 -9.45
C GLY A 37 8.85 -17.26 -8.67
N PRO A 38 9.41 -18.13 -7.84
CA PRO A 38 8.64 -19.03 -6.99
C PRO A 38 7.66 -18.24 -6.10
N ALA A 39 6.39 -18.64 -6.11
CA ALA A 39 5.37 -18.08 -5.24
C ALA A 39 4.79 -19.14 -4.33
N THR A 40 4.40 -18.76 -3.11
CA THR A 40 3.77 -19.61 -2.11
C THR A 40 2.23 -19.54 -2.15
N TYR A 41 1.69 -18.98 -3.24
CA TYR A 41 0.25 -18.78 -3.50
C TYR A 41 -0.03 -18.79 -5.00
N ALA A 42 -1.27 -19.09 -5.38
CA ALA A 42 -1.73 -19.00 -6.76
C ALA A 42 -1.61 -17.56 -7.28
N ILE A 43 -0.99 -17.37 -8.44
CA ILE A 43 -0.79 -16.03 -9.00
C ILE A 43 -2.13 -15.48 -9.52
N PRO A 44 -2.58 -14.32 -9.06
CA PRO A 44 -3.80 -13.70 -9.58
C PRO A 44 -3.62 -13.28 -11.05
N LEU A 45 -4.65 -13.49 -11.87
CA LEU A 45 -4.72 -12.97 -13.24
C LEU A 45 -5.10 -11.48 -13.22
N ALA A 46 -4.35 -10.72 -12.47
CA ALA A 46 -4.56 -9.30 -12.14
C ALA A 46 -3.73 -8.39 -13.05
N ALA A 47 -3.94 -8.50 -14.36
CA ALA A 47 -3.27 -7.66 -15.35
C ALA A 47 -3.68 -6.17 -15.18
N PRO A 48 -2.86 -5.20 -15.65
CA PRO A 48 -3.15 -3.76 -15.55
C PRO A 48 -4.53 -3.37 -16.07
N LYS A 49 -4.99 -4.01 -17.17
CA LYS A 49 -6.34 -3.82 -17.71
C LYS A 49 -7.44 -4.23 -16.72
N VAL A 50 -7.25 -5.33 -16.00
CA VAL A 50 -8.22 -5.83 -15.00
C VAL A 50 -8.27 -4.88 -13.81
N TYR A 51 -7.10 -4.40 -13.36
CA TYR A 51 -7.03 -3.38 -12.30
C TYR A 51 -7.74 -2.08 -12.71
N ARG A 52 -7.55 -1.60 -13.94
CA ARG A 52 -8.28 -0.44 -14.45
C ARG A 52 -9.79 -0.63 -14.42
N GLN A 53 -10.28 -1.81 -14.82
CA GLN A 53 -11.70 -2.14 -14.74
C GLN A 53 -12.20 -2.13 -13.30
N MET A 54 -11.40 -2.63 -12.36
CA MET A 54 -11.70 -2.58 -10.94
C MET A 54 -11.84 -1.13 -10.44
N LEU A 55 -10.87 -0.26 -10.75
CA LEU A 55 -10.94 1.16 -10.40
C LEU A 55 -12.20 1.82 -10.94
N ASP A 56 -12.48 1.61 -12.24
CA ASP A 56 -13.64 2.20 -12.91
C ASP A 56 -14.97 1.72 -12.30
N SER A 57 -15.05 0.46 -11.86
CA SER A 57 -16.27 -0.12 -11.28
C SER A 57 -16.62 0.46 -9.91
N VAL A 58 -15.66 0.96 -9.15
CA VAL A 58 -15.89 1.55 -7.81
C VAL A 58 -15.70 3.07 -7.78
N GLY A 59 -15.43 3.70 -8.94
CA GLY A 59 -15.29 5.15 -9.04
C GLY A 59 -13.95 5.70 -8.53
N LEU A 60 -12.89 4.89 -8.54
CA LEU A 60 -11.53 5.33 -8.22
C LEU A 60 -10.82 5.83 -9.48
N ASP A 61 -10.27 7.03 -9.44
CA ASP A 61 -9.57 7.63 -10.57
C ASP A 61 -8.11 7.20 -10.66
N ARG A 62 -7.48 6.88 -9.52
CA ARG A 62 -6.03 6.72 -9.37
C ARG A 62 -5.70 5.46 -8.60
N GLY A 63 -4.47 4.97 -8.79
CA GLY A 63 -3.95 3.82 -8.05
C GLY A 63 -2.46 3.89 -7.80
N VAL A 64 -1.99 3.18 -6.78
CA VAL A 64 -0.56 2.98 -6.51
C VAL A 64 -0.24 1.50 -6.56
N LEU A 65 0.52 1.13 -7.59
CA LEU A 65 0.96 -0.23 -7.82
C LEU A 65 2.16 -0.55 -6.92
N VAL A 66 1.99 -1.47 -6.00
CA VAL A 66 3.07 -1.98 -5.16
C VAL A 66 3.61 -3.26 -5.78
N GLN A 67 4.90 -3.30 -6.07
CA GLN A 67 5.52 -4.47 -6.69
C GLN A 67 5.28 -5.74 -5.87
N PRO A 68 4.70 -6.80 -6.47
CA PRO A 68 4.46 -8.06 -5.76
C PRO A 68 5.76 -8.82 -5.51
N ALA A 69 5.86 -9.49 -4.36
CA ALA A 69 7.04 -10.23 -3.93
C ALA A 69 7.58 -11.26 -4.95
N PRO A 70 6.75 -12.01 -5.74
CA PRO A 70 7.27 -12.96 -6.72
C PRO A 70 8.13 -12.37 -7.84
N TYR A 71 8.08 -11.06 -8.07
CA TYR A 71 8.99 -10.41 -9.03
C TYR A 71 10.37 -10.05 -8.43
N GLY A 72 10.56 -10.20 -7.10
CA GLY A 72 11.81 -9.82 -6.46
C GLY A 72 12.18 -8.37 -6.79
N THR A 73 13.37 -8.15 -7.35
CA THR A 73 13.86 -6.84 -7.82
C THR A 73 13.63 -6.60 -9.32
N ASP A 74 12.94 -7.49 -10.03
CA ASP A 74 12.59 -7.29 -11.44
C ASP A 74 11.40 -6.33 -11.57
N THR A 75 11.69 -5.10 -11.96
CA THR A 75 10.69 -4.02 -12.06
C THR A 75 9.98 -3.93 -13.40
N ARG A 76 10.30 -4.80 -14.38
CA ARG A 76 9.78 -4.70 -15.76
C ARG A 76 8.25 -4.78 -15.83
N ALA A 77 7.63 -5.69 -15.05
CA ALA A 77 6.17 -5.81 -14.99
C ALA A 77 5.52 -4.55 -14.41
N LEU A 78 6.12 -3.95 -13.36
CA LEU A 78 5.65 -2.70 -12.78
C LEU A 78 5.73 -1.54 -13.78
N VAL A 79 6.87 -1.38 -14.46
CA VAL A 79 7.08 -0.32 -15.46
C VAL A 79 6.09 -0.45 -16.61
N ASN A 80 5.88 -1.68 -17.13
CA ASN A 80 4.87 -1.94 -18.16
C ASN A 80 3.46 -1.53 -17.69
N ALA A 81 3.08 -1.94 -16.46
CA ALA A 81 1.77 -1.63 -15.90
C ALA A 81 1.54 -0.13 -15.73
N LEU A 82 2.56 0.62 -15.30
CA LEU A 82 2.49 2.07 -15.20
C LEU A 82 2.26 2.74 -16.56
N GLY A 83 2.92 2.24 -17.61
CA GLY A 83 2.70 2.68 -19.00
C GLY A 83 1.27 2.41 -19.48
N GLU A 84 0.72 1.21 -19.24
CA GLU A 84 -0.64 0.86 -19.62
C GLU A 84 -1.73 1.68 -18.89
N LEU A 85 -1.45 2.11 -17.66
CA LEU A 85 -2.39 2.92 -16.85
C LEU A 85 -2.27 4.44 -17.14
N ALA A 86 -1.38 4.86 -18.03
CA ALA A 86 -1.34 6.16 -18.67
C ALA A 86 -1.53 7.37 -17.68
N GLY A 87 -0.72 7.45 -16.65
CA GLY A 87 -0.76 8.56 -15.66
C GLY A 87 -1.77 8.41 -14.52
N ARG A 88 -2.71 7.47 -14.63
CA ARG A 88 -3.64 7.13 -13.53
C ARG A 88 -2.96 6.41 -12.36
N ALA A 89 -1.73 5.94 -12.54
CA ALA A 89 -1.03 5.18 -11.51
C ALA A 89 0.35 5.75 -11.16
N ARG A 90 0.79 5.44 -9.93
CA ARG A 90 2.17 5.57 -9.47
C ARG A 90 2.67 4.22 -9.00
N GLY A 91 4.00 4.08 -8.91
CA GLY A 91 4.64 2.81 -8.54
C GLY A 91 5.42 2.86 -7.23
N ILE A 92 5.41 1.75 -6.51
CA ILE A 92 6.32 1.45 -5.43
C ILE A 92 7.09 0.19 -5.82
N ALA A 93 8.36 0.36 -6.12
CA ALA A 93 9.22 -0.72 -6.60
C ALA A 93 9.94 -1.45 -5.45
N VAL A 94 10.60 -2.56 -5.78
CA VAL A 94 11.54 -3.25 -4.90
C VAL A 94 12.91 -3.21 -5.56
N ALA A 95 13.93 -2.76 -4.83
CA ALA A 95 15.29 -2.69 -5.30
C ALA A 95 16.27 -3.01 -4.18
N ASP A 96 17.38 -3.65 -4.51
CA ASP A 96 18.51 -3.82 -3.62
C ASP A 96 19.53 -2.67 -3.77
N ALA A 97 20.55 -2.66 -2.91
CA ALA A 97 21.55 -1.58 -2.89
C ALA A 97 22.40 -1.49 -4.18
N SER A 98 22.43 -2.52 -5.00
CA SER A 98 23.23 -2.57 -6.24
C SER A 98 22.56 -1.84 -7.43
N ILE A 99 21.31 -1.41 -7.29
CA ILE A 99 20.58 -0.69 -8.35
C ILE A 99 21.36 0.57 -8.77
N SER A 100 21.51 0.78 -10.09
CA SER A 100 22.19 1.97 -10.62
C SER A 100 21.32 3.22 -10.55
N ASP A 101 21.95 4.43 -10.54
CA ASP A 101 21.19 5.69 -10.63
C ASP A 101 20.41 5.79 -11.94
N ALA A 102 20.98 5.35 -13.04
CA ALA A 102 20.28 5.31 -14.33
C ALA A 102 19.00 4.45 -14.27
N SER A 103 19.03 3.34 -13.53
CA SER A 103 17.84 2.51 -13.30
C SER A 103 16.81 3.21 -12.41
N LEU A 104 17.25 3.90 -11.34
CA LEU A 104 16.36 4.71 -10.50
C LEU A 104 15.72 5.86 -11.29
N ASP A 105 16.46 6.53 -12.19
CA ASP A 105 15.93 7.58 -13.05
C ASP A 105 14.90 7.04 -14.04
N THR A 106 15.15 5.87 -14.62
CA THR A 106 14.18 5.18 -15.48
C THR A 106 12.89 4.86 -14.72
N LEU A 107 12.99 4.34 -13.49
CA LEU A 107 11.84 4.09 -12.63
C LEU A 107 11.09 5.38 -12.28
N HIS A 108 11.81 6.47 -11.97
CA HIS A 108 11.20 7.76 -11.66
C HIS A 108 10.40 8.31 -12.86
N GLN A 109 10.97 8.25 -14.05
CA GLN A 109 10.31 8.66 -15.30
C GLN A 109 9.08 7.81 -15.61
N ALA A 110 9.11 6.51 -15.29
CA ALA A 110 7.97 5.61 -15.42
C ALA A 110 6.85 5.89 -14.39
N GLY A 111 7.08 6.73 -13.39
CA GLY A 111 6.07 7.07 -12.38
C GLY A 111 6.27 6.39 -11.02
N VAL A 112 7.41 5.74 -10.78
CA VAL A 112 7.74 5.23 -9.43
C VAL A 112 8.02 6.42 -8.50
N ARG A 113 7.52 6.33 -7.26
CA ARG A 113 7.64 7.38 -6.24
C ARG A 113 8.19 6.87 -4.91
N GLY A 114 8.56 5.62 -4.83
CA GLY A 114 9.14 5.06 -3.62
C GLY A 114 9.56 3.60 -3.77
N LEU A 115 10.18 3.07 -2.73
CA LEU A 115 10.57 1.68 -2.63
C LEU A 115 9.90 1.00 -1.44
N ARG A 116 9.68 -0.31 -1.56
CA ARG A 116 9.10 -1.16 -0.50
C ARG A 116 10.15 -1.97 0.21
N PHE A 117 10.06 -1.99 1.54
CA PHE A 117 10.93 -2.73 2.45
C PHE A 117 10.06 -3.63 3.35
N ILE A 118 10.56 -4.83 3.65
CA ILE A 118 9.80 -5.83 4.42
C ILE A 118 10.58 -6.17 5.69
N GLU A 119 10.01 -5.83 6.84
CA GLU A 119 10.50 -6.17 8.17
C GLU A 119 9.63 -7.24 8.86
N MET A 120 8.63 -7.76 8.13
CA MET A 120 7.84 -8.90 8.61
C MET A 120 8.71 -10.15 8.71
N LEU A 121 8.58 -10.84 9.84
CA LEU A 121 9.25 -12.11 10.06
C LEU A 121 8.32 -13.27 9.70
N ASP A 122 8.88 -14.28 9.06
CA ASP A 122 8.23 -15.56 8.85
C ASP A 122 8.04 -16.25 10.21
N PRO A 123 6.81 -16.57 10.61
CA PRO A 123 6.53 -17.17 11.93
C PRO A 123 7.25 -18.52 12.16
N SER A 124 7.57 -19.25 11.10
CA SER A 124 8.20 -20.57 11.19
C SER A 124 9.71 -20.49 11.41
N SER A 125 10.35 -19.48 10.85
CA SER A 125 11.82 -19.34 10.87
C SER A 125 12.34 -18.22 11.76
N GLY A 126 11.48 -17.27 12.16
CA GLY A 126 11.87 -16.06 12.86
C GLY A 126 12.76 -15.11 12.06
N LYS A 127 12.92 -15.35 10.75
CA LYS A 127 13.70 -14.50 9.82
C LYS A 127 12.79 -13.75 8.88
N ARG A 128 13.27 -12.68 8.27
CA ARG A 128 12.54 -12.02 7.17
C ARG A 128 12.21 -13.04 6.07
N TYR A 129 11.10 -12.87 5.37
CA TYR A 129 10.75 -13.71 4.24
C TYR A 129 11.87 -13.73 3.21
N ALA A 130 12.16 -14.90 2.63
CA ALA A 130 13.21 -15.06 1.63
C ALA A 130 13.01 -14.08 0.46
N GLY A 131 14.10 -13.42 0.03
CA GLY A 131 14.06 -12.40 -1.02
C GLY A 131 13.54 -11.03 -0.58
N SER A 132 13.17 -10.85 0.68
CA SER A 132 12.78 -9.54 1.21
C SER A 132 13.97 -8.59 1.33
N ILE A 133 13.74 -7.34 0.92
CA ILE A 133 14.66 -6.23 1.13
C ILE A 133 14.24 -5.49 2.41
N GLY A 134 15.15 -5.29 3.34
CA GLY A 134 14.88 -4.69 4.64
C GLY A 134 15.36 -3.26 4.78
N VAL A 135 15.14 -2.66 5.96
CA VAL A 135 15.49 -1.26 6.25
C VAL A 135 17.00 -0.99 6.28
N ASP A 136 17.83 -2.00 6.42
CA ASP A 136 19.28 -1.91 6.21
C ASP A 136 19.63 -1.43 4.80
N THR A 137 18.93 -1.93 3.79
CA THR A 137 19.03 -1.47 2.40
C THR A 137 18.39 -0.08 2.22
N LEU A 138 17.28 0.23 2.91
CA LEU A 138 16.72 1.58 2.91
C LEU A 138 17.77 2.62 3.33
N CYS A 139 18.50 2.37 4.43
CA CYS A 139 19.53 3.29 4.89
C CYS A 139 20.61 3.55 3.83
N GLN A 140 20.95 2.55 3.01
CA GLN A 140 21.92 2.70 1.91
C GLN A 140 21.35 3.48 0.72
N LEU A 141 20.05 3.28 0.41
CA LEU A 141 19.40 3.90 -0.75
C LEU A 141 18.81 5.28 -0.46
N ALA A 142 18.59 5.63 0.81
CA ALA A 142 17.87 6.84 1.21
C ALA A 142 18.41 8.15 0.58
N PRO A 143 19.73 8.43 0.49
CA PRO A 143 20.22 9.62 -0.18
C PRO A 143 19.72 9.72 -1.63
N ARG A 144 19.82 8.62 -2.37
CA ARG A 144 19.41 8.52 -3.78
C ARG A 144 17.90 8.60 -3.97
N MET A 145 17.12 8.06 -3.00
CA MET A 145 15.66 8.18 -2.97
C MET A 145 15.23 9.63 -2.71
N ARG A 146 15.88 10.31 -1.76
CA ARG A 146 15.58 11.71 -1.43
C ARG A 146 15.82 12.67 -2.59
N GLU A 147 16.90 12.50 -3.35
CA GLU A 147 17.19 13.28 -4.57
C GLU A 147 16.04 13.23 -5.58
N ARG A 148 15.24 12.15 -5.56
CA ARG A 148 14.08 11.94 -6.44
C ARG A 148 12.75 12.28 -5.78
N GLY A 149 12.75 12.78 -4.53
CA GLY A 149 11.54 13.04 -3.76
C GLY A 149 10.76 11.77 -3.43
N TRP A 150 11.43 10.62 -3.34
CA TRP A 150 10.81 9.33 -3.05
C TRP A 150 10.62 9.11 -1.56
N HIS A 151 9.68 8.25 -1.22
CA HIS A 151 9.37 7.81 0.13
C HIS A 151 9.55 6.30 0.30
N ALA A 152 9.64 5.82 1.55
CA ALA A 152 9.79 4.41 1.86
C ALA A 152 8.46 3.82 2.33
N HIS A 153 8.08 2.64 1.78
CA HIS A 153 6.98 1.83 2.26
C HIS A 153 7.55 0.68 3.07
N ILE A 154 7.04 0.49 4.29
CA ILE A 154 7.55 -0.54 5.20
C ILE A 154 6.41 -1.44 5.66
N TRP A 155 6.58 -2.74 5.45
CA TRP A 155 5.68 -3.75 5.99
C TRP A 155 6.28 -4.35 7.26
N ALA A 156 5.72 -3.98 8.41
CA ALA A 156 6.14 -4.43 9.74
C ALA A 156 4.92 -4.60 10.65
N LYS A 157 5.06 -5.35 11.75
CA LYS A 157 4.04 -5.40 12.81
C LYS A 157 4.12 -4.18 13.70
N ALA A 158 2.98 -3.75 14.27
CA ALA A 158 2.89 -2.57 15.12
C ALA A 158 3.91 -2.56 16.26
N GLN A 159 4.13 -3.70 16.89
CA GLN A 159 5.12 -3.86 17.95
C GLN A 159 6.57 -3.61 17.52
N ASP A 160 6.87 -3.79 16.23
CA ASP A 160 8.21 -3.58 15.65
C ASP A 160 8.37 -2.19 15.04
N CYS A 161 7.25 -1.52 14.69
CA CYS A 161 7.28 -0.22 14.02
C CYS A 161 8.08 0.85 14.79
N PRO A 162 8.00 0.97 16.13
CA PRO A 162 8.83 1.95 16.86
C PRO A 162 10.33 1.71 16.68
N ARG A 163 10.78 0.47 16.82
CA ARG A 163 12.19 0.09 16.61
C ARG A 163 12.62 0.35 15.16
N VAL A 164 11.79 -0.01 14.21
CA VAL A 164 12.04 0.24 12.77
C VAL A 164 12.14 1.73 12.50
N PHE A 165 11.21 2.52 13.04
CA PHE A 165 11.22 3.98 12.85
C PHE A 165 12.46 4.63 13.46
N GLU A 166 12.89 4.23 14.66
CA GLU A 166 14.13 4.74 15.25
C GLU A 166 15.36 4.49 14.36
N THR A 167 15.38 3.38 13.62
CA THR A 167 16.46 3.08 12.67
C THR A 167 16.48 4.02 11.47
N VAL A 168 15.31 4.52 11.03
CA VAL A 168 15.17 5.26 9.77
C VAL A 168 14.78 6.73 9.93
N ARG A 169 14.40 7.20 11.12
CA ARG A 169 13.91 8.58 11.36
C ARG A 169 14.90 9.66 10.94
N HIS A 170 16.20 9.37 11.04
CA HIS A 170 17.27 10.30 10.66
C HIS A 170 17.42 10.48 9.14
N LEU A 171 16.72 9.66 8.33
CA LEU A 171 16.78 9.72 6.88
C LEU A 171 16.00 10.92 6.28
N ASP A 172 15.20 11.62 7.10
CA ASP A 172 14.47 12.83 6.73
C ASP A 172 13.66 12.68 5.44
N MET A 173 12.81 11.66 5.42
CA MET A 173 11.92 11.31 4.30
C MET A 173 10.62 10.71 4.81
N PRO A 174 9.51 10.76 4.03
CA PRO A 174 8.26 10.12 4.43
C PRO A 174 8.41 8.60 4.55
N ILE A 175 7.91 8.03 5.64
CA ILE A 175 7.87 6.59 5.94
C ILE A 175 6.41 6.15 5.99
N VAL A 176 6.03 5.24 5.10
CA VAL A 176 4.66 4.72 5.01
C VAL A 176 4.61 3.31 5.57
N PHE A 177 3.92 3.09 6.67
CA PHE A 177 3.68 1.75 7.18
C PHE A 177 2.45 1.12 6.50
N ASP A 178 2.64 -0.10 5.97
CA ASP A 178 1.59 -0.87 5.33
C ASP A 178 0.57 -1.40 6.36
N HIS A 179 -0.69 -1.50 5.95
CA HIS A 179 -1.75 -2.26 6.62
C HIS A 179 -1.94 -1.93 8.10
N MET A 180 -1.98 -0.63 8.46
CA MET A 180 -2.20 -0.15 9.83
C MET A 180 -1.17 -0.71 10.85
N GLY A 181 0.01 -1.18 10.39
CA GLY A 181 1.00 -1.84 11.23
C GLY A 181 0.62 -3.25 11.68
N GLN A 182 -0.44 -3.86 11.14
CA GLN A 182 -0.87 -5.24 11.48
C GLN A 182 -0.80 -5.57 12.99
N PHE A 183 -1.44 -4.74 13.80
CA PHE A 183 -1.54 -4.93 15.26
C PHE A 183 -2.39 -6.16 15.62
N ASP A 184 -2.25 -6.61 16.86
CA ASP A 184 -3.12 -7.63 17.45
C ASP A 184 -4.45 -7.00 17.90
N VAL A 185 -5.53 -7.36 17.22
CA VAL A 185 -6.89 -6.86 17.52
C VAL A 185 -7.34 -7.28 18.93
N ALA A 186 -6.94 -8.48 19.38
CA ALA A 186 -7.35 -8.98 20.69
C ALA A 186 -6.77 -8.16 21.87
N ALA A 187 -5.67 -7.44 21.64
CA ALA A 187 -5.10 -6.55 22.65
C ALA A 187 -5.93 -5.28 22.88
N GLY A 188 -6.93 -5.01 22.04
CA GLY A 188 -7.77 -3.83 22.11
C GLY A 188 -7.06 -2.53 21.68
N VAL A 189 -7.83 -1.45 21.54
CA VAL A 189 -7.32 -0.14 21.12
C VAL A 189 -6.30 0.44 22.09
N GLU A 190 -6.42 0.14 23.39
CA GLU A 190 -5.47 0.56 24.43
C GLU A 190 -4.22 -0.33 24.50
N GLY A 191 -4.12 -1.35 23.65
CA GLY A 191 -2.97 -2.25 23.58
C GLY A 191 -1.67 -1.49 23.26
N ALA A 192 -0.62 -1.78 24.04
CA ALA A 192 0.64 -1.01 23.98
C ALA A 192 1.23 -0.91 22.58
N ALA A 193 1.20 -1.99 21.79
CA ALA A 193 1.74 -1.99 20.43
C ALA A 193 0.98 -1.03 19.51
N PHE A 194 -0.35 -1.01 19.58
CA PHE A 194 -1.16 -0.08 18.79
C PHE A 194 -0.95 1.37 19.24
N GLN A 195 -0.92 1.63 20.56
CA GLN A 195 -0.70 2.98 21.08
C GLN A 195 0.69 3.52 20.71
N GLN A 196 1.72 2.69 20.74
CA GLN A 196 3.06 3.06 20.26
C GLN A 196 3.06 3.35 18.76
N PHE A 197 2.39 2.53 17.94
CA PHE A 197 2.22 2.77 16.50
C PHE A 197 1.47 4.09 16.23
N LEU A 198 0.36 4.33 16.96
CA LEU A 198 -0.43 5.56 16.85
C LEU A 198 0.41 6.80 17.16
N ALA A 199 1.28 6.73 18.18
CA ALA A 199 2.17 7.82 18.57
C ALA A 199 3.22 8.17 17.48
N LEU A 200 3.59 7.21 16.60
CA LEU A 200 4.54 7.49 15.52
C LEU A 200 4.03 8.55 14.54
N LEU A 201 2.71 8.67 14.37
CA LEU A 201 2.10 9.68 13.50
C LEU A 201 2.42 11.12 13.93
N ASP A 202 2.74 11.33 15.22
CA ASP A 202 3.12 12.66 15.75
C ASP A 202 4.48 13.14 15.22
N SER A 203 5.31 12.23 14.71
CA SER A 203 6.61 12.58 14.11
C SER A 203 6.49 13.48 12.88
N GLY A 204 5.32 13.47 12.21
CA GLY A 204 5.12 14.14 10.93
C GLY A 204 5.76 13.44 9.72
N GLN A 205 6.69 12.49 9.95
CA GLN A 205 7.30 11.68 8.87
C GLN A 205 6.51 10.41 8.57
N VAL A 206 5.81 9.87 9.58
CA VAL A 206 5.11 8.58 9.46
C VAL A 206 3.72 8.75 8.86
N TRP A 207 3.42 7.87 7.93
CA TRP A 207 2.13 7.67 7.29
C TRP A 207 1.63 6.25 7.53
N ALA A 208 0.33 6.04 7.56
CA ALA A 208 -0.28 4.71 7.70
C ALA A 208 -1.31 4.43 6.62
N LYS A 209 -1.30 3.19 6.07
CA LYS A 209 -2.31 2.73 5.12
C LYS A 209 -3.45 2.03 5.84
N LEU A 210 -4.65 2.49 5.62
CA LEU A 210 -5.89 1.93 6.13
C LEU A 210 -6.34 0.74 5.26
N SER A 211 -5.72 -0.43 5.43
CA SER A 211 -6.06 -1.67 4.70
C SER A 211 -6.61 -2.70 5.67
N LEU A 212 -7.93 -2.74 5.84
CA LEU A 212 -8.62 -3.54 6.88
C LEU A 212 -8.39 -5.04 6.74
N CYS A 213 -8.45 -5.56 5.51
CA CYS A 213 -8.42 -7.00 5.23
C CYS A 213 -7.11 -7.70 5.62
N ARG A 214 -6.03 -6.95 5.89
CA ARG A 214 -4.76 -7.51 6.36
C ARG A 214 -4.65 -7.56 7.87
N VAL A 215 -5.49 -6.82 8.58
CA VAL A 215 -5.52 -6.80 10.05
C VAL A 215 -6.56 -7.79 10.57
N SER A 216 -7.72 -7.89 9.90
CA SER A 216 -8.81 -8.81 10.27
C SER A 216 -9.28 -9.65 9.10
N ARG A 217 -9.95 -10.77 9.44
CA ARG A 217 -10.66 -11.66 8.51
C ARG A 217 -12.17 -11.61 8.66
N GLN A 218 -12.71 -10.71 9.49
CA GLN A 218 -14.14 -10.61 9.77
C GLN A 218 -14.87 -9.76 8.72
N ALA A 219 -14.66 -10.13 7.43
CA ALA A 219 -15.39 -9.52 6.32
C ALA A 219 -16.90 -9.81 6.44
N PRO A 220 -17.79 -8.95 5.90
CA PRO A 220 -17.47 -7.70 5.20
C PRO A 220 -17.41 -6.48 6.13
N ALA A 221 -17.86 -6.59 7.37
CA ALA A 221 -18.09 -5.44 8.25
C ALA A 221 -16.83 -4.95 8.97
N TYR A 222 -15.88 -5.86 9.29
CA TYR A 222 -14.67 -5.57 10.05
C TYR A 222 -14.91 -4.77 11.34
N ALA A 223 -16.07 -4.94 11.98
CA ALA A 223 -16.58 -4.09 13.06
C ALA A 223 -15.59 -3.96 14.25
N GLU A 224 -14.82 -5.00 14.52
CA GLU A 224 -13.80 -5.01 15.57
C GLU A 224 -12.63 -4.05 15.28
N LEU A 225 -12.45 -3.63 14.02
CA LEU A 225 -11.41 -2.67 13.64
C LEU A 225 -11.86 -1.21 13.75
N GLN A 226 -13.17 -0.96 13.88
CA GLN A 226 -13.69 0.41 13.90
C GLN A 226 -13.06 1.30 14.99
N PRO A 227 -12.85 0.85 16.25
CA PRO A 227 -12.19 1.68 17.27
C PRO A 227 -10.76 2.07 16.90
N PHE A 228 -10.00 1.16 16.30
CA PHE A 228 -8.62 1.41 15.85
C PHE A 228 -8.58 2.39 14.68
N HIS A 229 -9.46 2.19 13.70
CA HIS A 229 -9.60 3.08 12.56
C HIS A 229 -9.96 4.50 13.02
N GLN A 230 -10.94 4.63 13.94
CA GLN A 230 -11.34 5.90 14.50
C GLN A 230 -10.19 6.60 15.25
N ALA A 231 -9.41 5.84 16.04
CA ALA A 231 -8.24 6.38 16.74
C ALA A 231 -7.19 6.95 15.76
N LEU A 232 -6.93 6.25 14.65
CA LEU A 232 -6.02 6.73 13.60
C LEU A 232 -6.56 8.01 12.95
N VAL A 233 -7.84 8.02 12.54
CA VAL A 233 -8.49 9.17 11.89
C VAL A 233 -8.52 10.39 12.82
N ASN A 234 -8.88 10.20 14.09
CA ASN A 234 -8.91 11.29 15.06
C ASN A 234 -7.50 11.83 15.38
N LYS A 235 -6.48 10.98 15.27
CA LYS A 235 -5.09 11.35 15.60
C LYS A 235 -4.48 12.24 14.52
N ARG A 236 -4.41 11.79 13.27
CA ARG A 236 -3.73 12.48 12.18
C ARG A 236 -4.31 12.10 10.81
N PRO A 237 -5.49 12.59 10.45
CA PRO A 237 -6.09 12.29 9.14
C PRO A 237 -5.20 12.73 7.98
N ASP A 238 -4.36 13.75 8.17
CA ASP A 238 -3.36 14.25 7.23
C ASP A 238 -2.15 13.30 7.01
N ARG A 239 -2.09 12.19 7.71
CA ARG A 239 -1.05 11.14 7.59
C ARG A 239 -1.63 9.77 7.27
N LEU A 240 -2.88 9.72 6.81
CA LEU A 240 -3.56 8.48 6.48
C LEU A 240 -3.77 8.35 4.98
N LEU A 241 -3.72 7.11 4.52
CA LEU A 241 -3.91 6.70 3.14
C LEU A 241 -4.87 5.51 3.11
N TRP A 242 -5.77 5.43 2.15
CA TRP A 242 -6.63 4.26 1.98
C TRP A 242 -6.08 3.33 0.89
N GLY A 243 -6.04 2.03 1.12
CA GLY A 243 -5.61 1.05 0.14
C GLY A 243 -6.39 -0.26 0.24
N SER A 244 -6.85 -0.76 -0.91
CA SER A 244 -7.65 -1.98 -0.99
C SER A 244 -6.86 -3.23 -0.69
N ASP A 245 -5.61 -3.27 -1.13
CA ASP A 245 -4.76 -4.45 -1.22
C ASP A 245 -5.28 -5.49 -2.25
N TRP A 246 -6.07 -5.02 -3.24
CA TRP A 246 -6.45 -5.84 -4.39
C TRP A 246 -5.21 -6.36 -5.12
N PRO A 247 -5.16 -7.59 -5.60
CA PRO A 247 -6.21 -8.60 -5.74
C PRO A 247 -6.29 -9.59 -4.56
N PHE A 248 -5.93 -9.20 -3.36
CA PHE A 248 -6.08 -9.96 -2.13
C PHE A 248 -5.28 -11.28 -2.13
N VAL A 249 -4.00 -11.20 -2.50
CA VAL A 249 -3.11 -12.38 -2.55
C VAL A 249 -3.18 -13.19 -1.25
N ARG A 250 -3.22 -14.52 -1.35
CA ARG A 250 -3.37 -15.48 -0.22
C ARG A 250 -4.75 -15.47 0.45
N MET A 251 -5.76 -14.80 -0.10
CA MET A 251 -7.10 -14.74 0.51
C MET A 251 -8.12 -15.63 -0.21
N ALA A 252 -7.89 -15.97 -1.49
CA ALA A 252 -8.75 -16.86 -2.27
C ALA A 252 -10.25 -16.55 -2.12
N GLU A 253 -11.04 -17.52 -1.68
CA GLU A 253 -12.48 -17.35 -1.46
C GLU A 253 -12.86 -16.34 -0.37
N GLN A 254 -11.92 -16.01 0.53
CA GLN A 254 -12.09 -15.00 1.57
C GLN A 254 -11.76 -13.58 1.09
N SER A 255 -11.50 -13.41 -0.21
CA SER A 255 -11.21 -12.10 -0.78
C SER A 255 -12.38 -11.14 -0.55
N PRO A 256 -12.15 -9.97 0.07
CA PRO A 256 -13.18 -8.99 0.26
C PRO A 256 -13.63 -8.36 -1.06
N ASP A 257 -14.67 -7.54 -0.99
CA ASP A 257 -15.14 -6.71 -2.08
C ASP A 257 -14.59 -5.28 -1.91
N VAL A 258 -13.93 -4.72 -2.92
CA VAL A 258 -13.32 -3.37 -2.84
C VAL A 258 -14.38 -2.30 -2.63
N GLY A 259 -15.56 -2.42 -3.26
CA GLY A 259 -16.66 -1.50 -3.06
C GLY A 259 -17.15 -1.49 -1.61
N GLN A 260 -17.28 -2.68 -1.00
CA GLN A 260 -17.63 -2.80 0.42
C GLN A 260 -16.55 -2.23 1.34
N LEU A 261 -15.26 -2.42 1.02
CA LEU A 261 -14.16 -1.82 1.81
C LEU A 261 -14.22 -0.29 1.77
N LEU A 262 -14.52 0.31 0.62
CA LEU A 262 -14.72 1.75 0.48
C LEU A 262 -15.93 2.23 1.26
N ASP A 263 -17.07 1.53 1.18
CA ASP A 263 -18.27 1.88 1.94
C ASP A 263 -18.02 1.82 3.45
N VAL A 264 -17.34 0.79 3.93
CA VAL A 264 -16.95 0.67 5.35
C VAL A 264 -16.09 1.86 5.76
N PHE A 265 -15.04 2.19 4.98
CA PHE A 265 -14.18 3.32 5.23
C PHE A 265 -14.97 4.64 5.30
N MET A 266 -15.76 4.95 4.26
CA MET A 266 -16.51 6.21 4.19
C MET A 266 -17.57 6.32 5.29
N ASN A 267 -18.21 5.20 5.67
CA ASN A 267 -19.20 5.19 6.75
C ASN A 267 -18.56 5.40 8.13
N TRP A 268 -17.36 4.83 8.37
CA TRP A 268 -16.67 5.02 9.64
C TRP A 268 -16.08 6.41 9.80
N VAL A 269 -15.60 7.01 8.72
CA VAL A 269 -15.10 8.40 8.74
C VAL A 269 -16.25 9.38 8.90
N GLY A 270 -17.30 9.26 8.07
CA GLY A 270 -18.53 10.06 8.14
C GLY A 270 -18.39 11.52 7.69
N ASP A 271 -17.21 12.13 7.82
CA ASP A 271 -16.92 13.52 7.44
C ASP A 271 -16.37 13.56 6.00
N GLU A 272 -17.06 14.24 5.10
CA GLU A 272 -16.71 14.33 3.67
C GLU A 272 -15.36 15.03 3.42
N ALA A 273 -14.97 15.99 4.27
CA ALA A 273 -13.69 16.67 4.13
C ALA A 273 -12.53 15.72 4.50
N ILE A 274 -12.69 14.92 5.55
CA ILE A 274 -11.70 13.91 5.96
C ILE A 274 -11.65 12.77 4.94
N ILE A 275 -12.80 12.32 4.41
CA ILE A 275 -12.86 11.32 3.32
C ILE A 275 -12.05 11.82 2.13
N ARG A 276 -12.30 13.06 1.67
CA ARG A 276 -11.56 13.67 0.57
C ARG A 276 -10.07 13.78 0.90
N GLN A 277 -9.72 14.23 2.09
CA GLN A 277 -8.33 14.33 2.53
C GLN A 277 -7.60 12.99 2.39
N ILE A 278 -8.17 11.90 2.90
CA ILE A 278 -7.53 10.58 2.90
C ILE A 278 -7.53 9.93 1.51
N LEU A 279 -8.60 10.07 0.73
CA LEU A 279 -8.71 9.44 -0.58
C LEU A 279 -8.07 10.25 -1.71
N VAL A 280 -7.99 11.58 -1.59
CA VAL A 280 -7.60 12.45 -2.70
C VAL A 280 -6.36 13.28 -2.40
N ASP A 281 -6.42 14.12 -1.34
CA ASP A 281 -5.42 15.16 -1.14
C ASP A 281 -4.09 14.58 -0.61
N ASN A 282 -4.14 13.67 0.36
CA ASN A 282 -2.98 12.97 0.89
C ASN A 282 -2.26 12.14 -0.18
N PRO A 283 -2.95 11.29 -0.98
CA PRO A 283 -2.31 10.60 -2.11
C PRO A 283 -1.75 11.55 -3.16
N ALA A 284 -2.46 12.63 -3.50
CA ALA A 284 -1.97 13.61 -4.47
C ALA A 284 -0.65 14.23 -4.00
N HIS A 285 -0.58 14.64 -2.73
CA HIS A 285 0.62 15.20 -2.13
C HIS A 285 1.78 14.21 -2.10
N LEU A 286 1.55 13.01 -1.55
CA LEU A 286 2.64 12.06 -1.31
C LEU A 286 3.19 11.41 -2.59
N PHE A 287 2.30 11.09 -3.55
CA PHE A 287 2.68 10.39 -4.78
C PHE A 287 2.87 11.33 -5.99
N GLY A 288 2.69 12.63 -5.82
CA GLY A 288 2.85 13.60 -6.89
C GLY A 288 1.84 13.37 -8.03
N PHE A 289 0.58 13.17 -7.71
CA PHE A 289 -0.49 13.28 -8.69
C PHE A 289 -0.84 14.75 -8.87
N ASP A 290 -1.03 15.18 -10.12
CA ASP A 290 -1.50 16.52 -10.37
C ASP A 290 -2.85 16.75 -9.68
N SER A 291 -2.98 17.84 -8.96
CA SER A 291 -4.28 18.34 -8.55
C SER A 291 -5.03 18.71 -9.82
N LYS A 292 -5.95 17.87 -10.28
CA LYS A 292 -6.93 18.33 -11.26
C LYS A 292 -7.72 19.44 -10.57
N GLU A 293 -7.47 20.67 -10.94
CA GLU A 293 -8.43 21.74 -10.66
C GLU A 293 -9.79 21.26 -11.14
N SER A 294 -10.77 21.29 -10.22
CA SER A 294 -12.15 20.93 -10.52
C SER A 294 -12.63 21.91 -11.59
N ALA A 295 -12.74 21.43 -12.82
CA ALA A 295 -13.36 22.19 -13.91
C ALA A 295 -14.87 22.11 -13.79
#